data_e27bcddacee14543cb51ac7765dc94e1
#
_entry.id   e27bcddacee14543cb51ac7765dc94e1
#
_cell.length_a   1.000
_cell.length_b   1.000
_cell.length_c   1.000
_cell.angle_alpha   90.00
_cell.angle_beta   90.00
_cell.angle_gamma   90.00
#
_symmetry.space_group_name_H-M   'P 1'
#
loop_
_entity.id
_entity.type
_entity.pdbx_description
1 polymer ?
#
loop_
_entity_poly.entity_id
_entity_poly.type
_entity_poly.pdbx_seq_one_letter_code
_entity_poly.pdbx_strand_id
1 'polypeptide(L)'
;MAPRQKTLIAVWLATLLALSAAASPRQQPAPSPGQQVRRIISLVPAVTEMLFAIGAGPRVVAVSSYDTYPPEVKGLPGVGALLDPNVERILSLKPDLVIVYGSQTDLMKQLDRAGIAAFNYRHGGLSAIADTIRRLGQRTGDAAEADAVAARIDRGLDEIRAKVKNTPRPRTLLVFGRERFALRGIYASGGVGFLHDMLETAGGTNVFAEVKMEAVQATTEQILAMRPDVVLEVRAANSAFPTGEREQELTTWKALGSVPAVRNNRVLFLFDDRIVIPGPRVVQGTEALARALHPDAFK
;
A
#
# COMPACT_ATOMS: atom_id res chain seq x y z
N MET A 1 65.48 -48.79 18.16
CA MET A 1 65.14 -49.34 16.84
C MET A 1 63.83 -48.70 16.35
N ALA A 2 63.93 -48.02 15.25
CA ALA A 2 63.00 -47.64 14.21
C ALA A 2 61.80 -46.73 14.54
N PRO A 3 61.79 -45.59 13.86
CA PRO A 3 60.62 -44.71 13.72
C PRO A 3 59.87 -45.04 12.44
N ARG A 4 58.60 -44.78 12.34
CA ARG A 4 57.83 -44.56 11.12
C ARG A 4 56.33 -44.73 11.36
N GLN A 5 55.69 -43.65 11.75
CA GLN A 5 54.24 -43.50 11.55
C GLN A 5 53.77 -42.09 11.97
N LYS A 6 54.27 -41.05 11.32
CA LYS A 6 53.79 -39.66 11.50
C LYS A 6 53.73 -38.89 10.17
N THR A 7 53.34 -39.52 9.07
CA THR A 7 53.29 -38.77 7.77
C THR A 7 52.11 -39.13 6.88
N LEU A 8 50.92 -39.44 7.43
CA LEU A 8 49.75 -39.74 6.59
C LEU A 8 48.43 -39.13 7.09
N ILE A 9 48.49 -38.12 7.98
CA ILE A 9 47.26 -37.41 8.45
C ILE A 9 47.15 -35.98 7.94
N ALA A 10 48.14 -35.48 7.17
CA ALA A 10 48.18 -34.08 6.73
C ALA A 10 47.62 -33.83 5.32
N VAL A 11 47.06 -34.81 4.61
CA VAL A 11 46.62 -34.63 3.19
C VAL A 11 45.07 -34.66 3.04
N TRP A 12 44.31 -35.02 4.09
CA TRP A 12 42.85 -35.12 4.01
C TRP A 12 42.07 -33.94 4.61
N LEU A 13 42.75 -32.85 5.02
CA LEU A 13 42.08 -31.65 5.57
C LEU A 13 42.08 -30.45 4.58
N ALA A 14 42.56 -30.59 3.36
CA ALA A 14 42.68 -29.50 2.39
C ALA A 14 41.61 -29.54 1.27
N THR A 15 40.66 -30.49 1.28
CA THR A 15 39.69 -30.67 0.20
C THR A 15 38.23 -30.45 0.60
N LEU A 16 37.94 -29.91 1.80
CA LEU A 16 36.57 -29.65 2.28
C LEU A 16 36.25 -28.17 2.46
N LEU A 17 37.04 -27.25 1.89
CA LEU A 17 36.85 -25.81 2.00
C LEU A 17 36.48 -25.10 0.66
N ALA A 18 35.87 -25.79 -0.27
CA ALA A 18 35.48 -25.20 -1.54
C ALA A 18 34.14 -25.77 -2.01
N LEU A 19 33.03 -25.44 -1.35
CA LEU A 19 31.67 -25.42 -1.94
C LEU A 19 30.64 -24.79 -0.97
N SER A 20 30.93 -23.60 -0.46
CA SER A 20 29.88 -22.69 0.03
C SER A 20 29.74 -21.56 -0.96
N ALA A 21 29.36 -21.89 -2.19
CA ALA A 21 28.82 -20.90 -3.11
C ALA A 21 27.46 -20.46 -2.51
N ALA A 22 27.47 -19.34 -1.78
CA ALA A 22 26.28 -18.64 -1.39
C ALA A 22 25.43 -18.45 -2.63
N ALA A 23 24.28 -19.10 -2.69
CA ALA A 23 23.26 -18.86 -3.69
C ALA A 23 22.76 -17.44 -3.48
N SER A 24 23.39 -16.48 -4.14
CA SER A 24 22.85 -15.12 -4.26
C SER A 24 21.42 -15.25 -4.80
N PRO A 25 20.45 -14.52 -4.27
CA PRO A 25 19.11 -14.52 -4.84
C PRO A 25 19.25 -14.11 -6.31
N ARG A 26 18.86 -15.02 -7.20
CA ARG A 26 18.87 -14.80 -8.64
C ARG A 26 17.99 -13.58 -8.91
N GLN A 27 18.59 -12.41 -9.11
CA GLN A 27 17.87 -11.25 -9.64
C GLN A 27 17.31 -11.69 -11.00
N GLN A 28 15.98 -11.64 -11.12
CA GLN A 28 15.32 -11.89 -12.39
C GLN A 28 15.96 -10.98 -13.45
N PRO A 29 16.34 -11.52 -14.62
CA PRO A 29 16.93 -10.70 -15.66
C PRO A 29 15.98 -9.55 -15.99
N ALA A 30 16.49 -8.33 -16.01
CA ALA A 30 15.77 -7.23 -16.63
C ALA A 30 15.43 -7.65 -18.08
N PRO A 31 14.26 -7.28 -18.63
CA PRO A 31 13.97 -7.57 -20.03
C PRO A 31 15.11 -7.05 -20.87
N SER A 32 15.50 -7.83 -21.89
CA SER A 32 16.51 -7.41 -22.85
C SER A 32 16.14 -6.02 -23.39
N PRO A 33 17.10 -5.09 -23.55
CA PRO A 33 16.82 -3.78 -24.12
C PRO A 33 16.14 -3.98 -25.47
N GLY A 34 14.86 -3.58 -25.59
CA GLY A 34 14.07 -3.70 -26.81
C GLY A 34 12.79 -4.56 -26.72
N GLN A 35 12.59 -5.37 -25.69
CA GLN A 35 11.33 -6.13 -25.56
C GLN A 35 10.30 -5.32 -24.77
N GLN A 36 9.48 -4.57 -25.49
CA GLN A 36 8.37 -3.83 -24.93
C GLN A 36 7.34 -4.78 -24.30
N VAL A 37 7.03 -4.60 -23.01
CA VAL A 37 5.93 -5.33 -22.35
C VAL A 37 4.61 -4.96 -23.03
N ARG A 38 3.88 -5.96 -23.53
CA ARG A 38 2.66 -5.75 -24.33
C ARG A 38 1.40 -6.26 -23.64
N ARG A 39 1.52 -7.22 -22.73
CA ARG A 39 0.39 -7.88 -22.05
C ARG A 39 0.64 -7.90 -20.55
N ILE A 40 -0.03 -7.02 -19.85
CA ILE A 40 0.14 -6.84 -18.41
C ILE A 40 -1.11 -7.39 -17.71
N ILE A 41 -0.92 -8.18 -16.65
CA ILE A 41 -1.97 -8.53 -15.71
C ILE A 41 -1.64 -7.86 -14.37
N SER A 42 -2.61 -7.19 -13.74
CA SER A 42 -2.43 -6.59 -12.44
C SER A 42 -3.37 -7.21 -11.40
N LEU A 43 -2.79 -7.75 -10.31
CA LEU A 43 -3.54 -8.25 -9.15
C LEU A 43 -3.59 -7.21 -8.01
N VAL A 44 -3.10 -6.00 -8.24
CA VAL A 44 -2.94 -4.96 -7.23
C VAL A 44 -3.64 -3.68 -7.67
N PRO A 45 -4.81 -3.31 -7.13
CA PRO A 45 -5.57 -2.13 -7.56
C PRO A 45 -4.75 -0.83 -7.58
N ALA A 46 -3.93 -0.59 -6.55
CA ALA A 46 -3.05 0.59 -6.51
C ALA A 46 -2.09 0.64 -7.71
N VAL A 47 -1.54 -0.52 -8.13
CA VAL A 47 -0.60 -0.59 -9.25
C VAL A 47 -1.34 -0.57 -10.59
N THR A 48 -2.56 -1.10 -10.65
CA THR A 48 -3.43 -0.90 -11.82
C THR A 48 -3.62 0.58 -12.11
N GLU A 49 -3.97 1.38 -11.09
CA GLU A 49 -4.08 2.84 -11.24
C GLU A 49 -2.76 3.47 -11.71
N MET A 50 -1.62 3.03 -11.18
CA MET A 50 -0.29 3.51 -11.58
C MET A 50 -0.01 3.22 -13.06
N LEU A 51 -0.30 1.98 -13.53
CA LEU A 51 -0.13 1.58 -14.93
C LEU A 51 -0.94 2.47 -15.88
N PHE A 52 -2.19 2.76 -15.55
CA PHE A 52 -3.01 3.67 -16.35
C PHE A 52 -2.46 5.11 -16.30
N ALA A 53 -2.03 5.58 -15.15
CA ALA A 53 -1.50 6.94 -14.96
C ALA A 53 -0.21 7.21 -15.77
N ILE A 54 0.62 6.17 -15.99
CA ILE A 54 1.86 6.28 -16.79
C ILE A 54 1.66 5.92 -18.28
N GLY A 55 0.42 5.71 -18.75
CA GLY A 55 0.12 5.40 -20.14
C GLY A 55 0.24 3.91 -20.52
N ALA A 56 0.52 3.03 -19.57
CA ALA A 56 0.59 1.57 -19.81
C ALA A 56 -0.80 0.89 -19.85
N GLY A 57 -1.89 1.61 -19.54
CA GLY A 57 -3.26 1.10 -19.48
C GLY A 57 -3.71 0.27 -20.69
N PRO A 58 -3.49 0.69 -21.94
CA PRO A 58 -3.88 -0.08 -23.14
C PRO A 58 -3.22 -1.47 -23.22
N ARG A 59 -2.20 -1.75 -22.47
CA ARG A 59 -1.49 -3.04 -22.40
C ARG A 59 -1.96 -3.92 -21.25
N VAL A 60 -2.82 -3.42 -20.37
CA VAL A 60 -3.44 -4.19 -19.29
C VAL A 60 -4.52 -5.07 -19.89
N VAL A 61 -4.36 -6.39 -19.79
CA VAL A 61 -5.26 -7.38 -20.40
C VAL A 61 -6.17 -8.07 -19.39
N ALA A 62 -5.87 -7.96 -18.10
CA ALA A 62 -6.71 -8.45 -17.00
C ALA A 62 -6.32 -7.77 -15.69
N VAL A 63 -7.26 -7.74 -14.75
CA VAL A 63 -7.13 -7.06 -13.46
C VAL A 63 -7.64 -7.93 -12.32
N SER A 64 -7.42 -7.51 -11.07
CA SER A 64 -7.99 -8.21 -9.92
C SER A 64 -9.51 -8.00 -9.82
N SER A 65 -10.15 -8.85 -9.00
CA SER A 65 -11.59 -8.74 -8.72
C SER A 65 -11.97 -7.49 -7.92
N TYR A 66 -10.97 -6.75 -7.39
CA TYR A 66 -11.15 -5.53 -6.59
C TYR A 66 -10.83 -4.25 -7.35
N ASP A 67 -10.44 -4.34 -8.62
CA ASP A 67 -10.17 -3.17 -9.44
C ASP A 67 -11.48 -2.49 -9.85
N THR A 68 -11.64 -1.23 -9.45
CA THR A 68 -12.82 -0.39 -9.74
C THR A 68 -12.46 0.89 -10.49
N TYR A 69 -11.17 1.23 -10.55
CA TYR A 69 -10.66 2.45 -11.15
C TYR A 69 -9.33 2.17 -11.91
N PRO A 70 -9.07 2.85 -13.02
CA PRO A 70 -9.95 3.81 -13.70
C PRO A 70 -11.16 3.12 -14.37
N PRO A 71 -12.14 3.88 -14.92
CA PRO A 71 -13.36 3.30 -15.51
C PRO A 71 -13.10 2.23 -16.58
N GLU A 72 -12.00 2.31 -17.28
CA GLU A 72 -11.56 1.39 -18.34
C GLU A 72 -11.37 -0.04 -17.84
N VAL A 73 -11.09 -0.25 -16.56
CA VAL A 73 -10.92 -1.60 -15.99
C VAL A 73 -12.21 -2.43 -16.03
N LYS A 74 -13.39 -1.78 -16.09
CA LYS A 74 -14.68 -2.47 -16.12
C LYS A 74 -14.86 -3.42 -17.31
N GLY A 75 -14.14 -3.18 -18.40
CA GLY A 75 -14.16 -4.02 -19.60
C GLY A 75 -13.13 -5.16 -19.56
N LEU A 76 -12.28 -5.23 -18.55
CA LEU A 76 -11.20 -6.20 -18.46
C LEU A 76 -11.62 -7.45 -17.66
N PRO A 77 -11.14 -8.63 -18.06
CA PRO A 77 -11.40 -9.86 -17.31
C PRO A 77 -10.76 -9.82 -15.93
N GLY A 78 -11.50 -10.24 -14.88
CA GLY A 78 -10.98 -10.45 -13.54
C GLY A 78 -10.23 -11.78 -13.43
N VAL A 79 -9.10 -11.79 -12.71
CA VAL A 79 -8.25 -12.97 -12.51
C VAL A 79 -8.05 -13.34 -11.04
N GLY A 80 -9.04 -13.05 -10.19
CA GLY A 80 -8.97 -13.26 -8.76
C GLY A 80 -8.27 -12.10 -8.05
N ALA A 81 -7.75 -12.35 -6.85
CA ALA A 81 -7.17 -11.32 -5.99
C ALA A 81 -5.98 -11.83 -5.17
N LEU A 82 -5.60 -11.10 -4.12
CA LEU A 82 -4.46 -11.41 -3.24
C LEU A 82 -4.53 -12.85 -2.67
N LEU A 83 -5.71 -13.25 -2.17
CA LEU A 83 -5.86 -14.53 -1.46
C LEU A 83 -6.25 -15.69 -2.39
N ASP A 84 -6.90 -15.40 -3.51
CA ASP A 84 -7.48 -16.36 -4.44
C ASP A 84 -7.17 -16.02 -5.92
N PRO A 85 -5.90 -15.90 -6.31
CA PRO A 85 -5.55 -15.65 -7.70
C PRO A 85 -5.91 -16.85 -8.59
N ASN A 86 -6.61 -16.60 -9.70
CA ASN A 86 -6.93 -17.63 -10.68
C ASN A 86 -5.74 -17.86 -11.61
N VAL A 87 -4.83 -18.74 -11.18
CA VAL A 87 -3.56 -19.00 -11.88
C VAL A 87 -3.78 -19.55 -13.29
N GLU A 88 -4.76 -20.45 -13.47
CA GLU A 88 -5.08 -21.02 -14.79
C GLU A 88 -5.47 -19.91 -15.77
N ARG A 89 -6.35 -19.01 -15.34
CA ARG A 89 -6.78 -17.88 -16.17
C ARG A 89 -5.63 -16.90 -16.44
N ILE A 90 -4.76 -16.65 -15.46
CA ILE A 90 -3.57 -15.82 -15.63
C ILE A 90 -2.68 -16.41 -16.73
N LEU A 91 -2.36 -17.72 -16.66
CA LEU A 91 -1.49 -18.39 -17.63
C LEU A 91 -2.13 -18.45 -19.03
N SER A 92 -3.44 -18.71 -19.12
CA SER A 92 -4.17 -18.77 -20.40
C SER A 92 -4.17 -17.45 -21.17
N LEU A 93 -4.08 -16.31 -20.45
CA LEU A 93 -3.99 -14.98 -21.06
C LEU A 93 -2.60 -14.63 -21.60
N LYS A 94 -1.59 -15.50 -21.40
CA LYS A 94 -0.23 -15.37 -21.92
C LYS A 94 0.35 -13.95 -21.67
N PRO A 95 0.47 -13.50 -20.41
CA PRO A 95 1.02 -12.18 -20.09
C PRO A 95 2.54 -12.16 -20.25
N ASP A 96 3.09 -10.98 -20.55
CA ASP A 96 4.53 -10.70 -20.51
C ASP A 96 4.96 -10.27 -19.11
N LEU A 97 4.03 -9.67 -18.34
CA LEU A 97 4.25 -9.16 -17.00
C LEU A 97 3.01 -9.36 -16.14
N VAL A 98 3.22 -9.88 -14.93
CA VAL A 98 2.17 -9.99 -13.91
C VAL A 98 2.58 -9.17 -12.68
N ILE A 99 1.70 -8.25 -12.25
CA ILE A 99 1.86 -7.49 -11.01
C ILE A 99 1.27 -8.31 -9.87
N VAL A 100 2.07 -8.58 -8.84
CA VAL A 100 1.69 -9.41 -7.71
C VAL A 100 2.02 -8.72 -6.38
N TYR A 101 1.32 -9.09 -5.32
CA TYR A 101 1.73 -8.72 -3.96
C TYR A 101 2.96 -9.52 -3.52
N GLY A 102 3.83 -8.90 -2.72
CA GLY A 102 5.03 -9.54 -2.20
C GLY A 102 4.80 -10.79 -1.36
N SER A 103 3.59 -10.96 -0.84
CA SER A 103 3.15 -12.14 -0.08
C SER A 103 2.70 -13.32 -0.94
N GLN A 104 2.45 -13.11 -2.26
CA GLN A 104 1.97 -14.17 -3.19
C GLN A 104 3.12 -15.07 -3.69
N THR A 105 3.89 -15.65 -2.77
CA THR A 105 5.12 -16.41 -3.09
C THR A 105 4.87 -17.61 -3.97
N ASP A 106 3.74 -18.31 -3.80
CA ASP A 106 3.43 -19.50 -4.60
C ASP A 106 3.00 -19.15 -6.03
N LEU A 107 2.27 -18.06 -6.21
CA LEU A 107 1.98 -17.52 -7.52
C LEU A 107 3.29 -17.13 -8.23
N MET A 108 4.19 -16.43 -7.55
CA MET A 108 5.49 -16.04 -8.12
C MET A 108 6.31 -17.24 -8.61
N LYS A 109 6.33 -18.35 -7.83
CA LYS A 109 7.00 -19.59 -8.25
C LYS A 109 6.37 -20.21 -9.50
N GLN A 110 5.03 -20.14 -9.64
CA GLN A 110 4.32 -20.66 -10.80
C GLN A 110 4.59 -19.82 -12.06
N LEU A 111 4.60 -18.49 -11.93
CA LEU A 111 4.97 -17.57 -12.99
C LEU A 111 6.41 -17.79 -13.46
N ASP A 112 7.36 -17.96 -12.54
CA ASP A 112 8.76 -18.25 -12.84
C ASP A 112 8.92 -19.56 -13.64
N ARG A 113 8.24 -20.64 -13.24
CA ARG A 113 8.22 -21.91 -13.98
C ARG A 113 7.65 -21.77 -15.39
N ALA A 114 6.69 -20.85 -15.57
CA ALA A 114 6.08 -20.57 -16.87
C ALA A 114 6.90 -19.57 -17.70
N GLY A 115 8.04 -19.06 -17.20
CA GLY A 115 8.85 -18.05 -17.86
C GLY A 115 8.19 -16.67 -17.93
N ILE A 116 7.21 -16.40 -17.07
CA ILE A 116 6.47 -15.13 -17.03
C ILE A 116 7.09 -14.22 -15.98
N ALA A 117 7.40 -12.99 -16.38
CA ALA A 117 7.98 -12.01 -15.48
C ALA A 117 6.95 -11.51 -14.45
N ALA A 118 7.37 -11.37 -13.20
CA ALA A 118 6.57 -10.78 -12.14
C ALA A 118 7.14 -9.43 -11.68
N PHE A 119 6.24 -8.47 -11.41
CA PHE A 119 6.57 -7.25 -10.67
C PHE A 119 6.02 -7.38 -9.25
N ASN A 120 6.95 -7.49 -8.30
CA ASN A 120 6.59 -7.68 -6.90
C ASN A 120 6.32 -6.33 -6.23
N TYR A 121 5.05 -6.08 -5.90
CA TYR A 121 4.62 -4.90 -5.18
C TYR A 121 4.66 -5.11 -3.67
N ARG A 122 5.11 -4.12 -2.94
CA ARG A 122 5.05 -4.06 -1.48
C ARG A 122 4.49 -2.71 -1.05
N HIS A 123 3.65 -2.72 -0.04
CA HIS A 123 3.18 -1.49 0.60
C HIS A 123 4.36 -0.74 1.25
N GLY A 124 4.17 0.55 1.42
CA GLY A 124 5.13 1.42 2.09
C GLY A 124 4.50 2.78 2.39
N GLY A 125 5.31 3.76 2.74
CA GLY A 125 4.89 5.15 2.94
C GLY A 125 4.60 5.89 1.63
N LEU A 126 4.32 7.19 1.72
CA LEU A 126 4.03 8.03 0.55
C LEU A 126 5.18 8.04 -0.49
N SER A 127 6.43 8.06 -0.04
CA SER A 127 7.59 8.00 -0.94
C SER A 127 7.62 6.71 -1.76
N ALA A 128 7.21 5.57 -1.18
CA ALA A 128 7.18 4.29 -1.87
C ALA A 128 6.19 4.27 -3.05
N ILE A 129 5.16 5.14 -3.05
CA ILE A 129 4.22 5.28 -4.17
C ILE A 129 4.94 5.86 -5.39
N ALA A 130 5.64 6.99 -5.23
CA ALA A 130 6.41 7.61 -6.31
C ALA A 130 7.54 6.68 -6.83
N ASP A 131 8.23 5.99 -5.93
CA ASP A 131 9.28 5.03 -6.29
C ASP A 131 8.72 3.82 -7.05
N THR A 132 7.54 3.32 -6.65
CA THR A 132 6.86 2.23 -7.37
C THR A 132 6.46 2.67 -8.78
N ILE A 133 5.95 3.88 -8.94
CA ILE A 133 5.60 4.46 -10.24
C ILE A 133 6.84 4.53 -11.14
N ARG A 134 7.97 5.04 -10.65
CA ARG A 134 9.24 5.10 -11.42
C ARG A 134 9.72 3.70 -11.84
N ARG A 135 9.70 2.74 -10.91
CA ARG A 135 10.08 1.34 -11.20
C ARG A 135 9.16 0.69 -12.23
N LEU A 136 7.85 0.97 -12.18
CA LEU A 136 6.90 0.51 -13.19
C LEU A 136 7.22 1.12 -14.56
N GLY A 137 7.47 2.42 -14.64
CA GLY A 137 7.85 3.08 -15.88
C GLY A 137 9.10 2.47 -16.50
N GLN A 138 10.13 2.20 -15.71
CA GLN A 138 11.34 1.49 -16.16
C GLN A 138 11.01 0.09 -16.68
N ARG A 139 10.12 -0.63 -15.97
CA ARG A 139 9.75 -2.00 -16.33
C ARG A 139 8.90 -2.09 -17.57
N THR A 140 8.06 -1.10 -17.84
CA THR A 140 7.09 -1.09 -18.95
C THR A 140 7.57 -0.27 -20.16
N GLY A 141 8.66 0.50 -20.01
CA GLY A 141 9.20 1.37 -21.07
C GLY A 141 8.58 2.78 -21.08
N ASP A 142 7.86 3.16 -20.01
CA ASP A 142 7.16 4.46 -19.88
C ASP A 142 7.89 5.34 -18.82
N ALA A 143 9.22 5.37 -18.81
CA ALA A 143 10.00 6.00 -17.75
C ALA A 143 9.75 7.52 -17.65
N ALA A 144 9.64 8.22 -18.79
CA ALA A 144 9.43 9.66 -18.80
C ALA A 144 8.05 10.05 -18.20
N GLU A 145 7.00 9.32 -18.58
CA GLU A 145 5.64 9.49 -18.06
C GLU A 145 5.59 9.16 -16.56
N ALA A 146 6.29 8.11 -16.14
CA ALA A 146 6.38 7.72 -14.73
C ALA A 146 7.07 8.79 -13.88
N ASP A 147 8.18 9.36 -14.36
CA ASP A 147 8.86 10.46 -13.68
C ASP A 147 7.97 11.71 -13.58
N ALA A 148 7.22 12.03 -14.64
CA ALA A 148 6.29 13.15 -14.64
C ALA A 148 5.13 12.94 -13.63
N VAL A 149 4.58 11.71 -13.54
CA VAL A 149 3.53 11.36 -12.56
C VAL A 149 4.09 11.44 -11.14
N ALA A 150 5.24 10.85 -10.87
CA ALA A 150 5.89 10.86 -9.56
C ALA A 150 6.17 12.30 -9.09
N ALA A 151 6.77 13.13 -9.96
CA ALA A 151 7.05 14.54 -9.66
C ALA A 151 5.77 15.37 -9.39
N ARG A 152 4.65 15.04 -10.05
CA ARG A 152 3.35 15.69 -9.79
C ARG A 152 2.81 15.32 -8.40
N ILE A 153 2.98 14.06 -7.98
CA ILE A 153 2.60 13.61 -6.64
C ILE A 153 3.43 14.34 -5.59
N ASP A 154 4.75 14.37 -5.75
CA ASP A 154 5.67 15.02 -4.81
C ASP A 154 5.28 16.50 -4.62
N ARG A 155 5.10 17.26 -5.74
CA ARG A 155 4.68 18.66 -5.68
C ARG A 155 3.32 18.85 -5.00
N GLY A 156 2.32 18.02 -5.33
CA GLY A 156 1.00 18.14 -4.72
C GLY A 156 1.00 17.89 -3.22
N LEU A 157 1.81 16.95 -2.73
CA LEU A 157 1.98 16.72 -1.30
C LEU A 157 2.68 17.91 -0.61
N ASP A 158 3.68 18.51 -1.27
CA ASP A 158 4.36 19.71 -0.73
C ASP A 158 3.42 20.93 -0.67
N GLU A 159 2.55 21.09 -1.66
CA GLU A 159 1.51 22.14 -1.64
C GLU A 159 0.55 21.97 -0.46
N ILE A 160 0.13 20.72 -0.16
CA ILE A 160 -0.71 20.45 1.01
C ILE A 160 0.04 20.78 2.30
N ARG A 161 1.30 20.34 2.46
CA ARG A 161 2.14 20.66 3.62
C ARG A 161 2.26 22.17 3.83
N ALA A 162 2.46 22.92 2.74
CA ALA A 162 2.57 24.38 2.80
C ALA A 162 1.27 25.03 3.30
N LYS A 163 0.10 24.57 2.82
CA LYS A 163 -1.22 25.09 3.24
C LYS A 163 -1.48 24.88 4.73
N VAL A 164 -1.10 23.73 5.28
CA VAL A 164 -1.37 23.38 6.68
C VAL A 164 -0.22 23.72 7.65
N LYS A 165 0.89 24.29 7.14
CA LYS A 165 2.11 24.55 7.91
C LYS A 165 1.87 25.33 9.21
N ASN A 166 0.97 26.31 9.18
CA ASN A 166 0.71 27.23 10.28
C ASN A 166 -0.62 26.91 11.01
N THR A 167 -1.22 25.76 10.74
CA THR A 167 -2.44 25.32 11.43
C THR A 167 -2.08 24.50 12.68
N PRO A 168 -2.96 24.46 13.71
CA PRO A 168 -2.82 23.53 14.83
C PRO A 168 -2.78 22.09 14.32
N ARG A 169 -1.96 21.23 14.91
CA ARG A 169 -1.88 19.81 14.55
C ARG A 169 -2.69 18.97 15.56
N PRO A 170 -3.97 18.68 15.30
CA PRO A 170 -4.81 17.92 16.22
C PRO A 170 -4.31 16.50 16.37
N ARG A 171 -4.34 15.99 17.61
CA ARG A 171 -4.08 14.59 17.92
C ARG A 171 -5.20 13.74 17.31
N THR A 172 -4.89 12.95 16.32
CA THR A 172 -5.89 12.26 15.47
C THR A 172 -5.77 10.75 15.60
N LEU A 173 -6.88 10.11 15.92
CA LEU A 173 -7.07 8.67 15.76
C LEU A 173 -7.59 8.42 14.34
N LEU A 174 -6.77 7.87 13.46
CA LEU A 174 -7.17 7.50 12.10
C LEU A 174 -7.55 6.03 12.06
N VAL A 175 -8.85 5.77 11.95
CA VAL A 175 -9.44 4.42 11.90
C VAL A 175 -9.77 4.06 10.46
N PHE A 176 -9.37 2.86 10.01
CA PHE A 176 -9.67 2.36 8.67
C PHE A 176 -10.51 1.06 8.67
N GLY A 177 -10.89 0.57 9.85
CA GLY A 177 -11.78 -0.59 9.99
C GLY A 177 -12.25 -0.77 11.42
N ARG A 178 -13.51 -1.19 11.58
CA ARG A 178 -14.10 -1.71 12.81
C ARG A 178 -15.43 -2.41 12.52
N GLU A 179 -15.95 -3.14 13.50
CA GLU A 179 -17.30 -3.70 13.42
C GLU A 179 -18.34 -2.56 13.36
N ARG A 180 -19.38 -2.76 12.55
CA ARG A 180 -20.47 -1.79 12.44
C ARG A 180 -21.24 -1.73 13.77
N PHE A 181 -21.61 -0.52 14.16
CA PHE A 181 -22.37 -0.22 15.39
C PHE A 181 -21.69 -0.72 16.68
N ALA A 182 -20.38 -0.97 16.66
CA ALA A 182 -19.61 -1.45 17.80
C ALA A 182 -18.22 -0.83 17.85
N LEU A 183 -17.68 -0.61 19.05
CA LEU A 183 -16.28 -0.20 19.27
C LEU A 183 -15.41 -1.45 19.51
N ARG A 184 -15.45 -2.39 18.55
CA ARG A 184 -14.67 -3.63 18.54
C ARG A 184 -14.03 -3.84 17.18
N GLY A 185 -12.91 -4.61 17.19
CA GLY A 185 -12.17 -4.84 15.95
C GLY A 185 -11.68 -3.53 15.32
N ILE A 186 -11.30 -2.53 16.14
CA ILE A 186 -10.89 -1.22 15.67
C ILE A 186 -9.47 -1.33 15.12
N TYR A 187 -9.32 -1.16 13.81
CA TYR A 187 -8.03 -1.05 13.16
C TYR A 187 -7.73 0.42 12.89
N ALA A 188 -6.64 0.90 13.46
CA ALA A 188 -6.16 2.28 13.32
C ALA A 188 -4.77 2.31 12.67
N SER A 189 -4.44 3.44 12.05
CA SER A 189 -3.08 3.69 11.52
C SER A 189 -2.07 3.69 12.66
N GLY A 190 -1.04 2.86 12.55
CA GLY A 190 0.16 2.95 13.37
C GLY A 190 1.10 4.06 12.86
N GLY A 191 2.32 4.08 13.38
CA GLY A 191 3.31 5.14 13.13
C GLY A 191 4.17 4.95 11.88
N VAL A 192 3.77 4.07 10.95
CA VAL A 192 4.43 3.87 9.66
C VAL A 192 3.39 3.57 8.57
N GLY A 193 3.79 3.67 7.30
CA GLY A 193 2.94 3.38 6.15
C GLY A 193 2.20 4.61 5.62
N PHE A 194 1.54 4.43 4.47
CA PHE A 194 0.99 5.57 3.71
C PHE A 194 -0.12 6.33 4.46
N LEU A 195 -0.97 5.67 5.24
CA LEU A 195 -2.02 6.35 6.01
C LEU A 195 -1.44 7.26 7.10
N HIS A 196 -0.37 6.80 7.78
CA HIS A 196 0.36 7.64 8.72
C HIS A 196 0.96 8.86 8.02
N ASP A 197 1.68 8.66 6.92
CA ASP A 197 2.31 9.72 6.16
C ASP A 197 1.30 10.72 5.58
N MET A 198 0.14 10.22 5.10
CA MET A 198 -0.96 11.08 4.65
C MET A 198 -1.51 11.96 5.77
N LEU A 199 -1.74 11.37 6.95
CA LEU A 199 -2.24 12.09 8.12
C LEU A 199 -1.27 13.19 8.56
N GLU A 200 0.03 12.85 8.65
CA GLU A 200 1.07 13.83 9.02
C GLU A 200 1.22 14.93 7.96
N THR A 201 1.16 14.57 6.67
CA THR A 201 1.16 15.53 5.55
C THR A 201 -0.08 16.43 5.57
N ALA A 202 -1.23 15.89 5.97
CA ALA A 202 -2.48 16.63 6.12
C ALA A 202 -2.52 17.55 7.35
N GLY A 203 -1.46 17.60 8.17
CA GLY A 203 -1.35 18.46 9.35
C GLY A 203 -1.99 17.88 10.62
N GLY A 204 -2.29 16.59 10.67
CA GLY A 204 -2.64 15.87 11.89
C GLY A 204 -1.41 15.42 12.67
N THR A 205 -1.62 14.90 13.88
CA THR A 205 -0.62 14.16 14.67
C THR A 205 -1.22 12.81 15.02
N ASN A 206 -0.63 11.73 14.51
CA ASN A 206 -1.14 10.40 14.77
C ASN A 206 -0.98 10.01 16.25
N VAL A 207 -2.06 9.60 16.92
CA VAL A 207 -2.00 9.17 18.32
C VAL A 207 -1.16 7.90 18.52
N PHE A 208 -0.97 7.09 17.47
CA PHE A 208 -0.14 5.89 17.47
C PHE A 208 1.19 6.07 16.72
N ALA A 209 1.71 7.30 16.58
CA ALA A 209 2.97 7.59 15.87
C ALA A 209 4.19 6.79 16.38
N GLU A 210 4.22 6.44 17.66
CA GLU A 210 5.32 5.68 18.27
C GLU A 210 5.23 4.16 17.99
N VAL A 211 4.09 3.66 17.51
CA VAL A 211 3.90 2.25 17.21
C VAL A 211 4.44 1.96 15.80
N LYS A 212 5.58 1.30 15.69
CA LYS A 212 6.29 1.03 14.43
C LYS A 212 5.65 -0.13 13.63
N MET A 213 4.34 -0.04 13.42
CA MET A 213 3.50 -0.95 12.61
C MET A 213 2.60 -0.11 11.70
N GLU A 214 2.18 -0.66 10.56
CA GLU A 214 1.23 0.01 9.65
C GLU A 214 -0.18 0.06 10.24
N ALA A 215 -0.55 -0.97 11.00
CA ALA A 215 -1.86 -1.12 11.61
C ALA A 215 -1.76 -1.45 13.09
N VAL A 216 -2.63 -0.85 13.89
CA VAL A 216 -2.83 -1.15 15.32
C VAL A 216 -4.25 -1.62 15.51
N GLN A 217 -4.43 -2.77 16.17
CA GLN A 217 -5.74 -3.14 16.69
C GLN A 217 -5.96 -2.42 18.02
N ALA A 218 -6.66 -1.29 17.95
CA ALA A 218 -6.86 -0.41 19.10
C ALA A 218 -8.00 -0.91 20.02
N THR A 219 -7.80 -0.79 21.33
CA THR A 219 -8.87 -1.01 22.32
C THR A 219 -9.50 0.31 22.75
N THR A 220 -10.69 0.24 23.32
CA THR A 220 -11.36 1.42 23.89
C THR A 220 -10.57 2.07 25.02
N GLU A 221 -9.87 1.26 25.83
CA GLU A 221 -9.01 1.73 26.91
C GLU A 221 -7.80 2.52 26.36
N GLN A 222 -7.20 2.03 25.28
CA GLN A 222 -6.11 2.76 24.60
C GLN A 222 -6.63 4.09 24.05
N ILE A 223 -7.80 4.11 23.40
CA ILE A 223 -8.39 5.34 22.86
C ILE A 223 -8.70 6.34 23.96
N LEU A 224 -9.23 5.89 25.10
CA LEU A 224 -9.45 6.72 26.29
C LEU A 224 -8.13 7.32 26.83
N ALA A 225 -7.07 6.50 26.90
CA ALA A 225 -5.75 6.95 27.36
C ALA A 225 -5.09 7.93 26.38
N MET A 226 -5.21 7.69 25.07
CA MET A 226 -4.60 8.54 24.03
C MET A 226 -5.32 9.89 23.88
N ARG A 227 -6.59 10.02 24.30
CA ARG A 227 -7.37 11.26 24.29
C ARG A 227 -7.28 12.01 22.95
N PRO A 228 -7.66 11.43 21.81
CA PRO A 228 -7.61 12.12 20.53
C PRO A 228 -8.52 13.35 20.49
N ASP A 229 -8.05 14.41 19.80
CA ASP A 229 -8.84 15.62 19.51
C ASP A 229 -9.78 15.41 18.33
N VAL A 230 -9.43 14.48 17.45
CA VAL A 230 -10.21 14.08 16.27
C VAL A 230 -10.20 12.56 16.14
N VAL A 231 -11.34 11.97 15.88
CA VAL A 231 -11.46 10.62 15.33
C VAL A 231 -11.79 10.76 13.85
N LEU A 232 -10.96 10.22 13.00
CA LEU A 232 -11.14 10.25 11.56
C LEU A 232 -11.27 8.80 11.06
N GLU A 233 -12.48 8.41 10.72
CA GLU A 233 -12.77 7.08 10.21
C GLU A 233 -12.81 7.13 8.68
N VAL A 234 -11.87 6.42 8.02
CA VAL A 234 -11.72 6.38 6.57
C VAL A 234 -12.10 5.00 6.04
N ARG A 235 -12.84 4.94 4.95
CA ARG A 235 -13.28 3.71 4.30
C ARG A 235 -13.36 3.89 2.78
N ALA A 236 -13.42 2.78 2.05
CA ALA A 236 -13.67 2.81 0.62
C ALA A 236 -15.04 3.45 0.31
N ALA A 237 -15.15 4.09 -0.85
CA ALA A 237 -16.35 4.83 -1.25
C ALA A 237 -17.62 3.94 -1.28
N ASN A 238 -17.49 2.69 -1.68
CA ASN A 238 -18.59 1.71 -1.71
C ASN A 238 -19.04 1.22 -0.32
N SER A 239 -18.33 1.60 0.73
CA SER A 239 -18.66 1.28 2.14
C SER A 239 -19.40 2.43 2.84
N ALA A 240 -19.85 3.44 2.10
CA ALA A 240 -20.64 4.55 2.64
C ALA A 240 -21.90 4.04 3.38
N PHE A 241 -22.24 4.71 4.46
CA PHE A 241 -23.40 4.32 5.25
C PHE A 241 -24.71 4.52 4.46
N PRO A 242 -25.63 3.56 4.50
CA PRO A 242 -27.01 3.79 4.09
C PRO A 242 -27.61 4.99 4.81
N THR A 243 -28.65 5.57 4.21
CA THR A 243 -29.37 6.71 4.80
C THR A 243 -29.85 6.38 6.22
N GLY A 244 -29.50 7.25 7.18
CA GLY A 244 -29.89 7.10 8.60
C GLY A 244 -28.89 6.36 9.48
N GLU A 245 -27.98 5.56 8.93
CA GLU A 245 -27.00 4.81 9.74
C GLU A 245 -25.86 5.67 10.30
N ARG A 246 -25.56 6.80 9.66
CA ARG A 246 -24.53 7.73 10.12
C ARG A 246 -24.74 8.19 11.56
N GLU A 247 -25.98 8.51 11.91
CA GLU A 247 -26.34 8.94 13.30
C GLU A 247 -26.13 7.81 14.30
N GLN A 248 -26.44 6.58 13.92
CA GLN A 248 -26.24 5.41 14.76
C GLN A 248 -24.76 5.12 14.97
N GLU A 249 -23.94 5.28 13.92
CA GLU A 249 -22.47 5.15 14.02
C GLU A 249 -21.87 6.26 14.89
N LEU A 250 -22.34 7.50 14.80
CA LEU A 250 -21.96 8.57 15.70
C LEU A 250 -22.36 8.25 17.15
N THR A 251 -23.55 7.68 17.36
CA THR A 251 -24.02 7.27 18.70
C THR A 251 -23.13 6.18 19.30
N THR A 252 -22.59 5.27 18.47
CA THR A 252 -21.63 4.25 18.92
C THR A 252 -20.40 4.91 19.55
N TRP A 253 -19.84 5.96 18.93
CA TRP A 253 -18.70 6.70 19.47
C TRP A 253 -19.04 7.48 20.76
N LYS A 254 -20.31 7.87 20.99
CA LYS A 254 -20.73 8.57 22.22
C LYS A 254 -20.50 7.76 23.49
N ALA A 255 -20.33 6.44 23.39
CA ALA A 255 -19.92 5.60 24.53
C ALA A 255 -18.55 6.03 25.12
N LEU A 256 -17.70 6.71 24.34
CA LEU A 256 -16.42 7.26 24.78
C LEU A 256 -16.53 8.78 25.06
N GLY A 257 -17.56 9.25 25.73
CA GLY A 257 -17.89 10.66 25.96
C GLY A 257 -16.81 11.49 26.66
N SER A 258 -15.85 10.87 27.36
CA SER A 258 -14.70 11.55 27.96
C SER A 258 -13.58 11.89 26.97
N VAL A 259 -13.59 11.28 25.76
CA VAL A 259 -12.60 11.56 24.70
C VAL A 259 -12.88 12.94 24.10
N PRO A 260 -11.87 13.81 23.97
CA PRO A 260 -12.05 15.17 23.42
C PRO A 260 -12.75 15.19 22.07
N ALA A 261 -12.40 14.29 21.13
CA ALA A 261 -13.02 14.17 19.82
C ALA A 261 -14.55 13.97 19.92
N VAL A 262 -15.01 13.11 20.83
CA VAL A 262 -16.44 12.82 21.01
C VAL A 262 -17.15 14.00 21.63
N ARG A 263 -16.58 14.56 22.71
CA ARG A 263 -17.14 15.71 23.44
C ARG A 263 -17.28 16.95 22.55
N ASN A 264 -16.33 17.14 21.63
CA ASN A 264 -16.28 18.30 20.73
C ASN A 264 -16.94 18.03 19.37
N ASN A 265 -17.66 16.92 19.20
CA ASN A 265 -18.30 16.51 17.93
C ASN A 265 -17.31 16.42 16.75
N ARG A 266 -16.09 15.97 17.01
CA ARG A 266 -15.02 15.80 16.01
C ARG A 266 -14.77 14.32 15.68
N VAL A 267 -15.86 13.56 15.54
CA VAL A 267 -15.86 12.22 14.93
C VAL A 267 -16.30 12.35 13.49
N LEU A 268 -15.36 12.15 12.57
CA LEU A 268 -15.54 12.42 11.15
C LEU A 268 -15.46 11.10 10.36
N PHE A 269 -16.32 10.95 9.34
CA PHE A 269 -16.32 9.82 8.42
C PHE A 269 -16.01 10.28 7.02
N LEU A 270 -15.00 9.67 6.38
CA LEU A 270 -14.62 9.90 4.99
C LEU A 270 -14.71 8.58 4.22
N PHE A 271 -15.52 8.58 3.17
CA PHE A 271 -15.72 7.45 2.26
C PHE A 271 -15.08 7.79 0.91
N ASP A 272 -13.82 7.41 0.74
CA ASP A 272 -13.05 7.83 -0.42
C ASP A 272 -11.92 6.84 -0.74
N ASP A 273 -11.99 6.19 -1.90
CA ASP A 273 -11.00 5.23 -2.36
C ASP A 273 -9.60 5.86 -2.49
N ARG A 274 -9.52 7.17 -2.74
CA ARG A 274 -8.26 7.92 -2.85
C ARG A 274 -7.47 7.98 -1.54
N ILE A 275 -8.15 7.73 -0.40
CA ILE A 275 -7.51 7.67 0.93
C ILE A 275 -7.02 6.26 1.23
N VAL A 276 -7.75 5.23 0.80
CA VAL A 276 -7.49 3.84 1.21
C VAL A 276 -6.71 3.02 0.16
N ILE A 277 -6.52 3.57 -1.05
CA ILE A 277 -5.72 2.95 -2.11
C ILE A 277 -4.43 3.76 -2.31
N PRO A 278 -3.24 3.19 -2.00
CA PRO A 278 -1.95 3.87 -2.13
C PRO A 278 -1.52 3.98 -3.61
N GLY A 279 -2.26 4.75 -4.37
CA GLY A 279 -2.12 4.95 -5.81
C GLY A 279 -1.79 6.39 -6.20
N PRO A 280 -1.82 6.71 -7.51
CA PRO A 280 -1.46 8.05 -8.01
C PRO A 280 -2.43 9.15 -7.57
N ARG A 281 -3.62 8.77 -7.06
CA ARG A 281 -4.63 9.71 -6.53
C ARG A 281 -4.41 10.09 -5.06
N VAL A 282 -3.29 9.68 -4.47
CA VAL A 282 -2.96 9.91 -3.04
C VAL A 282 -2.93 11.40 -2.67
N VAL A 283 -2.60 12.30 -3.60
CA VAL A 283 -2.62 13.75 -3.37
C VAL A 283 -4.04 14.22 -3.04
N GLN A 284 -5.03 13.80 -3.83
CA GLN A 284 -6.44 14.14 -3.61
C GLN A 284 -6.97 13.53 -2.30
N GLY A 285 -6.55 12.29 -1.98
CA GLY A 285 -6.88 11.65 -0.70
C GLY A 285 -6.29 12.39 0.49
N THR A 286 -5.02 12.82 0.40
CA THR A 286 -4.35 13.63 1.44
C THR A 286 -5.01 15.01 1.59
N GLU A 287 -5.39 15.65 0.49
CA GLU A 287 -6.13 16.91 0.55
C GLU A 287 -7.50 16.74 1.22
N ALA A 288 -8.20 15.64 0.97
CA ALA A 288 -9.47 15.35 1.65
C ALA A 288 -9.28 15.22 3.17
N LEU A 289 -8.22 14.56 3.63
CA LEU A 289 -7.85 14.51 5.06
C LEU A 289 -7.55 15.92 5.59
N ALA A 290 -6.74 16.70 4.86
CA ALA A 290 -6.36 18.05 5.28
C ALA A 290 -7.57 18.98 5.40
N ARG A 291 -8.51 18.93 4.45
CA ARG A 291 -9.78 19.69 4.50
C ARG A 291 -10.66 19.27 5.69
N ALA A 292 -10.68 17.99 6.03
CA ALA A 292 -11.43 17.49 7.19
C ALA A 292 -10.82 17.96 8.52
N LEU A 293 -9.50 18.03 8.61
CA LEU A 293 -8.80 18.49 9.81
C LEU A 293 -8.79 20.01 9.93
N HIS A 294 -8.64 20.73 8.82
CA HIS A 294 -8.38 22.17 8.73
C HIS A 294 -9.29 22.84 7.67
N PRO A 295 -10.62 22.85 7.83
CA PRO A 295 -11.52 23.37 6.80
C PRO A 295 -11.24 24.84 6.45
N ASP A 296 -10.75 25.64 7.40
CA ASP A 296 -10.48 27.05 7.21
C ASP A 296 -9.24 27.33 6.32
N ALA A 297 -8.28 26.42 6.29
CA ALA A 297 -7.07 26.54 5.45
C ALA A 297 -7.35 26.30 3.95
N PHE A 298 -8.57 25.87 3.60
CA PHE A 298 -8.96 25.50 2.25
C PHE A 298 -10.21 26.27 1.73
N LYS A 299 -10.52 27.41 2.37
CA LYS A 299 -11.57 28.35 1.94
C LYS A 299 -11.11 29.23 0.80
#